data_ecd86c944c6c4a0448a3bd21b203de7b
#
_entry.id   ecd86c944c6c4a0448a3bd21b203de7b
#
_cell.length_a   1.000
_cell.length_b   1.000
_cell.length_c   1.000
_cell.angle_alpha   90.00
_cell.angle_beta   90.00
_cell.angle_gamma   90.00
#
_symmetry.space_group_name_H-M   'P 1'
#
loop_
_entity.id
_entity.type
_entity.pdbx_description
1 polymer ?
#
loop_
_entity_poly.entity_id
_entity_poly.type
_entity_poly.pdbx_seq_one_letter_code
_entity_poly.pdbx_strand_id
1 'polypeptide(L)'
;MTRTGLVDWCTMSDDVTFWFDPSCPYTWRTSRWLLAVTGARNLIIDWRLMSLAVLNEDKPVSPRLRTIQEGGRRAGRVLTAADEKYDTDAVERLYTEIGVRVHEQGRDIDERVLTEALAAAGLRTDLYFSVEDDQMDEYLVESHYEGQDRVGTEAGSPIIAFGDGPGYFGPIVVPIPEGEAAEKLFDAVRLLSAVPEFSELKRGRNRL
;
A
#
# COMPACT_ATOMS: atom_id res chain seq x y z
N MET A 1 -12.13 4.95 -41.54
CA MET A 1 -11.82 3.60 -41.01
C MET A 1 -10.58 3.72 -40.16
N THR A 2 -10.74 4.03 -38.89
CA THR A 2 -9.69 4.13 -37.89
C THR A 2 -9.32 2.72 -37.44
N ARG A 3 -8.06 2.35 -37.63
CA ARG A 3 -7.51 1.10 -37.09
C ARG A 3 -7.68 1.11 -35.59
N THR A 4 -8.54 0.27 -35.07
CA THR A 4 -8.59 -0.11 -33.66
C THR A 4 -7.22 -0.72 -33.34
N GLY A 5 -6.39 0.02 -32.59
CA GLY A 5 -5.13 -0.52 -32.11
C GLY A 5 -5.45 -1.71 -31.20
N LEU A 6 -5.09 -2.90 -31.65
CA LEU A 6 -5.03 -4.07 -30.79
C LEU A 6 -4.05 -3.71 -29.67
N VAL A 7 -4.53 -3.65 -28.43
CA VAL A 7 -3.65 -3.57 -27.25
C VAL A 7 -2.76 -4.81 -27.31
N ASP A 8 -1.46 -4.60 -27.45
CA ASP A 8 -0.49 -5.69 -27.48
C ASP A 8 -0.32 -6.22 -26.05
N TRP A 9 -1.06 -7.24 -25.72
CA TRP A 9 -1.08 -7.87 -24.39
C TRP A 9 0.30 -8.39 -23.95
N CYS A 10 1.25 -8.53 -24.87
CA CYS A 10 2.62 -8.97 -24.60
C CYS A 10 3.55 -7.86 -24.08
N THR A 11 3.15 -6.58 -24.16
CA THR A 11 4.00 -5.43 -23.77
C THR A 11 3.54 -4.73 -22.49
N MET A 12 2.53 -5.28 -21.80
CA MET A 12 2.08 -4.73 -20.51
C MET A 12 3.16 -4.94 -19.45
N SER A 13 3.54 -3.87 -18.77
CA SER A 13 4.43 -3.98 -17.61
C SER A 13 3.76 -4.80 -16.52
N ASP A 14 4.51 -5.71 -15.92
CA ASP A 14 4.14 -6.41 -14.70
C ASP A 14 4.64 -5.64 -13.46
N ASP A 15 5.34 -4.49 -13.63
CA ASP A 15 5.77 -3.64 -12.54
C ASP A 15 4.56 -3.04 -11.84
N VAL A 16 4.52 -3.21 -10.54
CA VAL A 16 3.41 -2.78 -9.69
C VAL A 16 3.86 -1.65 -8.79
N THR A 17 3.14 -0.53 -8.79
CA THR A 17 3.24 0.48 -7.75
C THR A 17 2.09 0.28 -6.75
N PHE A 18 2.40 0.21 -5.47
CA PHE A 18 1.45 -0.11 -4.42
C PHE A 18 1.53 0.91 -3.29
N TRP A 19 0.53 1.80 -3.21
CA TRP A 19 0.41 2.77 -2.12
C TRP A 19 -0.32 2.15 -0.95
N PHE A 20 0.30 2.25 0.23
CA PHE A 20 -0.20 1.61 1.44
C PHE A 20 -0.17 2.53 2.67
N ASP A 21 -1.17 2.41 3.54
CA ASP A 21 -1.14 2.96 4.89
C ASP A 21 -0.91 1.83 5.89
N PRO A 22 0.11 1.90 6.74
CA PRO A 22 0.44 0.81 7.67
C PRO A 22 -0.64 0.53 8.73
N SER A 23 -1.54 1.47 8.99
CA SER A 23 -2.66 1.26 9.91
C SER A 23 -3.87 0.57 9.28
N CYS A 24 -3.91 0.43 7.94
CA CYS A 24 -5.07 -0.09 7.22
C CYS A 24 -5.10 -1.63 7.17
N PRO A 25 -6.08 -2.30 7.80
CA PRO A 25 -6.13 -3.76 7.80
C PRO A 25 -6.49 -4.36 6.43
N TYR A 26 -7.16 -3.61 5.56
CA TYR A 26 -7.44 -4.06 4.19
C TYR A 26 -6.17 -4.02 3.35
N THR A 27 -5.39 -2.97 3.48
CA THR A 27 -4.09 -2.85 2.80
C THR A 27 -3.13 -3.95 3.22
N TRP A 28 -3.09 -4.28 4.53
CA TRP A 28 -2.32 -5.42 5.02
C TRP A 28 -2.65 -6.71 4.26
N ARG A 29 -3.94 -7.04 4.14
CA ARG A 29 -4.38 -8.26 3.43
C ARG A 29 -4.02 -8.23 1.95
N THR A 30 -4.20 -7.09 1.30
CA THR A 30 -3.88 -6.93 -0.12
C THR A 30 -2.37 -7.04 -0.36
N SER A 31 -1.54 -6.49 0.52
CA SER A 31 -0.08 -6.65 0.43
C SER A 31 0.35 -8.11 0.58
N ARG A 32 -0.28 -8.89 1.48
CA ARG A 32 0.04 -10.33 1.62
C ARG A 32 -0.35 -11.13 0.38
N TRP A 33 -1.51 -10.81 -0.24
CA TRP A 33 -1.87 -11.37 -1.52
C TRP A 33 -0.85 -11.02 -2.61
N LEU A 34 -0.46 -9.75 -2.69
CA LEU A 34 0.49 -9.28 -3.71
C LEU A 34 1.85 -9.98 -3.57
N LEU A 35 2.38 -10.11 -2.36
CA LEU A 35 3.63 -10.83 -2.10
C LEU A 35 3.54 -12.33 -2.44
N ALA A 36 2.40 -12.96 -2.22
CA ALA A 36 2.20 -14.36 -2.60
C ALA A 36 2.28 -14.56 -4.12
N VAL A 37 1.81 -13.60 -4.90
CA VAL A 37 1.89 -13.63 -6.38
C VAL A 37 3.30 -13.30 -6.86
N THR A 38 3.99 -12.34 -6.24
CA THR A 38 5.36 -11.95 -6.65
C THR A 38 6.35 -13.08 -6.53
N GLY A 39 6.25 -13.89 -5.47
CA GLY A 39 7.10 -15.07 -5.28
C GLY A 39 6.98 -16.10 -6.42
N ALA A 40 5.85 -16.13 -7.12
CA ALA A 40 5.61 -17.04 -8.24
C ALA A 40 6.02 -16.43 -9.60
N ARG A 41 6.07 -15.09 -9.73
CA ARG A 41 6.17 -14.38 -11.03
C ARG A 41 7.40 -13.52 -11.20
N ASN A 42 8.26 -13.42 -10.20
CA ASN A 42 9.44 -12.54 -10.24
C ASN A 42 9.07 -11.06 -10.50
N LEU A 43 7.97 -10.59 -9.90
CA LEU A 43 7.47 -9.23 -10.07
C LEU A 43 8.25 -8.25 -9.18
N ILE A 44 8.36 -7.02 -9.66
CA ILE A 44 8.87 -5.88 -8.88
C ILE A 44 7.68 -5.11 -8.32
N ILE A 45 7.69 -4.84 -7.02
CA ILE A 45 6.71 -3.97 -6.37
C ILE A 45 7.45 -2.71 -5.92
N ASP A 46 7.00 -1.56 -6.41
CA ASP A 46 7.37 -0.25 -5.91
C ASP A 46 6.44 0.10 -4.74
N TRP A 47 6.97 0.01 -3.52
CA TRP A 47 6.23 0.27 -2.28
C TRP A 47 6.19 1.76 -2.00
N ARG A 48 5.01 2.35 -2.09
CA ARG A 48 4.77 3.78 -1.87
C ARG A 48 3.88 4.01 -0.65
N LEU A 49 4.11 5.09 0.05
CA LEU A 49 3.33 5.42 1.24
C LEU A 49 2.13 6.27 0.86
N MET A 50 1.01 6.03 1.54
CA MET A 50 -0.09 6.96 1.66
C MET A 50 -0.55 7.06 3.11
N SER A 51 -1.33 8.09 3.43
CA SER A 51 -1.77 8.33 4.80
C SER A 51 -3.29 8.52 4.89
N LEU A 52 -3.94 7.65 5.64
CA LEU A 52 -5.36 7.82 5.98
C LEU A 52 -5.57 8.96 6.99
N ALA A 53 -4.54 9.37 7.74
CA ALA A 53 -4.59 10.55 8.58
C ALA A 53 -4.68 11.82 7.72
N VAL A 54 -3.86 11.93 6.67
CA VAL A 54 -3.91 13.04 5.69
C VAL A 54 -5.24 13.01 4.96
N LEU A 55 -5.64 11.87 4.40
CA LEU A 55 -6.91 11.71 3.67
C LEU A 55 -8.14 12.16 4.49
N ASN A 56 -8.12 11.97 5.80
CA ASN A 56 -9.25 12.24 6.68
C ASN A 56 -9.00 13.42 7.64
N GLU A 57 -8.02 14.28 7.37
CA GLU A 57 -7.63 15.37 8.26
C GLU A 57 -8.84 16.26 8.59
N ASP A 58 -9.58 16.68 7.58
CA ASP A 58 -10.75 17.55 7.70
C ASP A 58 -12.09 16.79 7.79
N LYS A 59 -12.05 15.45 7.86
CA LYS A 59 -13.28 14.63 7.90
C LYS A 59 -13.66 14.24 9.32
N PRO A 60 -14.97 14.19 9.62
CA PRO A 60 -15.44 13.70 10.91
C PRO A 60 -15.20 12.19 11.03
N VAL A 61 -14.20 11.80 11.79
CA VAL A 61 -13.90 10.41 12.15
C VAL A 61 -14.03 10.22 13.66
N SER A 62 -14.27 8.98 14.10
CA SER A 62 -14.32 8.69 15.54
C SER A 62 -12.94 8.92 16.19
N PRO A 63 -12.88 9.30 17.50
CA PRO A 63 -11.61 9.49 18.19
C PRO A 63 -10.69 8.27 18.11
N ARG A 64 -11.23 7.06 18.23
CA ARG A 64 -10.46 5.82 18.08
C ARG A 64 -9.84 5.69 16.68
N LEU A 65 -10.62 6.00 15.63
CA LEU A 65 -10.09 5.92 14.27
C LEU A 65 -9.02 6.99 14.04
N ARG A 66 -9.19 8.20 14.59
CA ARG A 66 -8.17 9.26 14.55
C ARG A 66 -6.85 8.77 15.17
N THR A 67 -6.89 8.19 16.37
CA THR A 67 -5.70 7.64 17.03
C THR A 67 -5.00 6.56 16.20
N ILE A 68 -5.77 5.66 15.58
CA ILE A 68 -5.22 4.61 14.71
C ILE A 68 -4.52 5.22 13.49
N GLN A 69 -5.16 6.18 12.83
CA GLN A 69 -4.61 6.84 11.63
C GLN A 69 -3.38 7.69 11.95
N GLU A 70 -3.36 8.39 13.08
CA GLU A 70 -2.16 9.11 13.54
C GLU A 70 -1.00 8.17 13.85
N GLY A 71 -1.27 7.00 14.43
CA GLY A 71 -0.28 5.93 14.57
C GLY A 71 0.27 5.50 13.21
N GLY A 72 -0.60 5.35 12.20
CA GLY A 72 -0.22 5.07 10.82
C GLY A 72 0.66 6.15 10.20
N ARG A 73 0.35 7.44 10.40
CA ARG A 73 1.16 8.57 9.93
C ARG A 73 2.57 8.57 10.56
N ARG A 74 2.66 8.33 11.87
CA ARG A 74 3.95 8.18 12.57
C ARG A 74 4.77 7.00 12.04
N ALA A 75 4.15 5.84 11.81
CA ALA A 75 4.81 4.70 11.17
C ALA A 75 5.23 5.03 9.73
N GLY A 76 4.42 5.80 9.00
CA GLY A 76 4.73 6.28 7.65
C GLY A 76 6.03 7.08 7.61
N ARG A 77 6.23 8.01 8.55
CA ARG A 77 7.48 8.79 8.66
C ARG A 77 8.71 7.89 8.88
N VAL A 78 8.59 6.85 9.72
CA VAL A 78 9.68 5.89 9.95
C VAL A 78 9.97 5.05 8.70
N LEU A 79 8.93 4.66 7.96
CA LEU A 79 9.06 3.94 6.69
C LEU A 79 9.71 4.82 5.62
N THR A 80 9.34 6.11 5.53
CA THR A 80 9.99 7.09 4.66
C THR A 80 11.48 7.22 4.98
N ALA A 81 11.84 7.33 6.26
CA ALA A 81 13.24 7.40 6.68
C ALA A 81 14.02 6.10 6.39
N ALA A 82 13.33 4.96 6.38
CA ALA A 82 13.93 3.69 5.96
C ALA A 82 14.16 3.66 4.44
N ASP A 83 13.23 4.16 3.64
CA ASP A 83 13.36 4.27 2.18
C ASP A 83 14.52 5.17 1.77
N GLU A 84 14.64 6.35 2.39
CA GLU A 84 15.77 7.27 2.12
C GLU A 84 17.13 6.68 2.48
N LYS A 85 17.19 5.86 3.52
CA LYS A 85 18.47 5.40 4.07
C LYS A 85 18.94 4.07 3.54
N TYR A 86 18.04 3.24 3.04
CA TYR A 86 18.31 1.88 2.61
C TYR A 86 17.82 1.66 1.17
N ASP A 87 16.85 0.81 0.99
CA ASP A 87 16.28 0.42 -0.30
C ASP A 87 14.79 0.05 -0.13
N THR A 88 14.12 -0.14 -1.25
CA THR A 88 12.70 -0.52 -1.29
C THR A 88 12.44 -1.86 -0.60
N ASP A 89 13.39 -2.78 -0.58
CA ASP A 89 13.28 -4.05 0.15
C ASP A 89 13.26 -3.81 1.66
N ALA A 90 13.94 -2.76 2.15
CA ALA A 90 13.88 -2.38 3.56
C ALA A 90 12.49 -1.88 3.96
N VAL A 91 11.82 -1.13 3.08
CA VAL A 91 10.43 -0.68 3.28
C VAL A 91 9.49 -1.88 3.40
N GLU A 92 9.59 -2.86 2.49
CA GLU A 92 8.78 -4.07 2.54
C GLU A 92 8.98 -4.85 3.83
N ARG A 93 10.25 -5.10 4.22
CA ARG A 93 10.58 -5.82 5.46
C ARG A 93 10.04 -5.10 6.68
N LEU A 94 10.25 -3.79 6.78
CA LEU A 94 9.75 -3.00 7.91
C LEU A 94 8.22 -2.98 7.96
N TYR A 95 7.57 -2.77 6.82
CA TYR A 95 6.11 -2.82 6.74
C TYR A 95 5.57 -4.19 7.16
N THR A 96 6.24 -5.27 6.75
CA THR A 96 5.86 -6.63 7.16
C THR A 96 5.96 -6.82 8.67
N GLU A 97 7.02 -6.36 9.30
CA GLU A 97 7.23 -6.46 10.75
C GLU A 97 6.24 -5.59 11.55
N ILE A 98 5.92 -4.39 11.05
CA ILE A 98 4.85 -3.55 11.62
C ILE A 98 3.49 -4.26 11.48
N GLY A 99 3.17 -4.73 10.28
CA GLY A 99 1.88 -5.33 9.98
C GLY A 99 1.58 -6.60 10.76
N VAL A 100 2.57 -7.48 10.97
CA VAL A 100 2.43 -8.66 11.85
C VAL A 100 2.05 -8.24 13.27
N ARG A 101 2.71 -7.24 13.83
CA ARG A 101 2.43 -6.76 15.19
C ARG A 101 1.05 -6.11 15.31
N VAL A 102 0.68 -5.30 14.33
CA VAL A 102 -0.56 -4.52 14.35
C VAL A 102 -1.76 -5.37 13.94
N HIS A 103 -1.70 -6.04 12.80
CA HIS A 103 -2.86 -6.68 12.19
C HIS A 103 -3.06 -8.15 12.57
N GLU A 104 -1.98 -8.85 12.98
CA GLU A 104 -2.08 -10.25 13.40
C GLU A 104 -2.04 -10.39 14.92
N GLN A 105 -1.22 -9.60 15.62
CA GLN A 105 -1.11 -9.63 17.08
C GLN A 105 -2.04 -8.61 17.78
N GLY A 106 -2.71 -7.72 17.03
CA GLY A 106 -3.67 -6.75 17.56
C GLY A 106 -3.06 -5.65 18.44
N ARG A 107 -1.79 -5.29 18.18
CA ARG A 107 -1.08 -4.23 18.92
C ARG A 107 -1.34 -2.86 18.31
N ASP A 108 -1.34 -1.83 19.13
CA ASP A 108 -1.36 -0.44 18.66
C ASP A 108 0.01 -0.03 18.11
N ILE A 109 0.03 0.92 17.16
CA ILE A 109 1.27 1.48 16.63
C ILE A 109 1.83 2.48 17.65
N ASP A 110 2.76 2.01 18.47
CA ASP A 110 3.47 2.78 19.49
C ASP A 110 5.00 2.70 19.29
N GLU A 111 5.75 3.39 20.15
CA GLU A 111 7.22 3.36 20.14
C GLU A 111 7.77 1.93 20.20
N ARG A 112 7.19 1.10 21.06
CA ARG A 112 7.64 -0.28 21.25
C ARG A 112 7.43 -1.12 20.00
N VAL A 113 6.27 -0.99 19.35
CA VAL A 113 5.97 -1.70 18.08
C VAL A 113 6.95 -1.28 16.99
N LEU A 114 7.20 0.03 16.84
CA LEU A 114 8.08 0.53 15.79
C LEU A 114 9.55 0.15 16.03
N THR A 115 10.05 0.23 17.27
CA THR A 115 11.43 -0.15 17.58
C THR A 115 11.67 -1.65 17.46
N GLU A 116 10.72 -2.48 17.91
CA GLU A 116 10.77 -3.93 17.73
C GLU A 116 10.71 -4.32 16.24
N ALA A 117 9.88 -3.63 15.44
CA ALA A 117 9.76 -3.89 14.00
C ALA A 117 11.04 -3.50 13.27
N LEU A 118 11.65 -2.35 13.56
CA LEU A 118 12.94 -1.94 13.02
C LEU A 118 14.03 -2.99 13.29
N ALA A 119 14.13 -3.43 14.55
CA ALA A 119 15.12 -4.45 14.93
C ALA A 119 14.88 -5.77 14.19
N ALA A 120 13.63 -6.22 14.08
CA ALA A 120 13.27 -7.46 13.39
C ALA A 120 13.51 -7.38 11.86
N ALA A 121 13.30 -6.21 11.26
CA ALA A 121 13.61 -5.94 9.85
C ALA A 121 15.12 -5.80 9.56
N GLY A 122 15.98 -5.85 10.60
CA GLY A 122 17.44 -5.66 10.47
C GLY A 122 17.85 -4.21 10.21
N LEU A 123 17.02 -3.24 10.60
CA LEU A 123 17.24 -1.82 10.44
C LEU A 123 17.69 -1.17 11.76
N ARG A 124 18.26 0.02 11.65
CA ARG A 124 18.66 0.79 12.83
C ARG A 124 17.42 1.25 13.60
N THR A 125 17.40 1.00 14.90
CA THR A 125 16.27 1.36 15.77
C THR A 125 16.17 2.85 16.02
N ASP A 126 17.26 3.64 15.81
CA ASP A 126 17.24 5.09 15.90
C ASP A 126 16.43 5.77 14.79
N LEU A 127 16.06 5.05 13.71
CA LEU A 127 15.06 5.55 12.75
C LEU A 127 13.69 5.82 13.40
N TYR A 128 13.41 5.27 14.58
CA TYR A 128 12.22 5.61 15.33
C TYR A 128 12.07 7.12 15.55
N PHE A 129 13.15 7.86 15.75
CA PHE A 129 13.09 9.30 15.99
C PHE A 129 12.51 10.10 14.82
N SER A 130 12.41 9.52 13.63
CA SER A 130 11.73 10.14 12.49
C SER A 130 10.22 10.28 12.67
N VAL A 131 9.61 9.72 13.72
CA VAL A 131 8.19 9.91 14.05
C VAL A 131 7.79 11.37 14.26
N GLU A 132 8.76 12.23 14.61
CA GLU A 132 8.56 13.67 14.82
C GLU A 132 9.29 14.52 13.75
N ASP A 133 9.76 13.91 12.68
CA ASP A 133 10.51 14.59 11.62
C ASP A 133 9.55 15.16 10.56
N ASP A 134 9.49 16.49 10.46
CA ASP A 134 8.63 17.19 9.52
C ASP A 134 9.03 16.95 8.06
N GLN A 135 10.31 16.73 7.76
CA GLN A 135 10.77 16.42 6.41
C GLN A 135 10.26 15.04 5.96
N MET A 136 10.28 14.06 6.86
CA MET A 136 9.71 12.73 6.57
C MET A 136 8.19 12.79 6.37
N ASP A 137 7.52 13.73 7.06
CA ASP A 137 6.10 13.98 6.85
C ASP A 137 5.81 14.61 5.48
N GLU A 138 6.63 15.56 5.04
CA GLU A 138 6.51 16.17 3.71
C GLU A 138 6.61 15.12 2.60
N TYR A 139 7.59 14.23 2.65
CA TYR A 139 7.72 13.12 1.69
C TYR A 139 6.56 12.13 1.75
N LEU A 140 6.06 11.80 2.95
CA LEU A 140 4.87 10.97 3.10
C LEU A 140 3.65 11.62 2.44
N VAL A 141 3.47 12.92 2.64
CA VAL A 141 2.36 13.69 2.07
C VAL A 141 2.48 13.79 0.54
N GLU A 142 3.68 14.00 0.02
CA GLU A 142 3.94 14.02 -1.42
C GLU A 142 3.58 12.67 -2.07
N SER A 143 4.06 11.56 -1.51
CA SER A 143 3.73 10.21 -1.97
C SER A 143 2.23 9.91 -1.86
N HIS A 144 1.56 10.40 -0.81
CA HIS A 144 0.11 10.28 -0.67
C HIS A 144 -0.62 10.94 -1.85
N TYR A 145 -0.29 12.18 -2.18
CA TYR A 145 -0.94 12.90 -3.29
C TYR A 145 -0.59 12.32 -4.65
N GLU A 146 0.63 11.82 -4.85
CA GLU A 146 0.97 11.05 -6.06
C GLU A 146 -0.01 9.90 -6.27
N GLY A 147 -0.29 9.10 -5.22
CA GLY A 147 -1.28 8.02 -5.29
C GLY A 147 -2.69 8.51 -5.59
N GLN A 148 -3.13 9.63 -4.99
CA GLN A 148 -4.44 10.24 -5.27
C GLN A 148 -4.55 10.71 -6.74
N ASP A 149 -3.51 11.36 -7.26
CA ASP A 149 -3.46 11.84 -8.64
C ASP A 149 -3.53 10.66 -9.64
N ARG A 150 -2.91 9.53 -9.32
CA ARG A 150 -2.97 8.31 -10.16
C ARG A 150 -4.39 7.72 -10.23
N VAL A 151 -5.16 7.82 -9.15
CA VAL A 151 -6.58 7.38 -9.13
C VAL A 151 -7.50 8.40 -9.79
N GLY A 152 -7.12 9.67 -9.81
CA GLY A 152 -7.91 10.78 -10.38
C GLY A 152 -9.10 11.20 -9.52
N THR A 153 -9.24 10.68 -8.32
CA THR A 153 -10.25 11.04 -7.32
C THR A 153 -9.78 10.62 -5.94
N GLU A 154 -10.41 11.18 -4.90
CA GLU A 154 -10.08 10.83 -3.53
C GLU A 154 -10.37 9.34 -3.24
N ALA A 155 -9.34 8.60 -2.88
CA ALA A 155 -9.42 7.17 -2.60
C ALA A 155 -8.74 6.79 -1.28
N GLY A 156 -9.24 5.74 -0.64
CA GLY A 156 -8.62 5.14 0.53
C GLY A 156 -7.42 4.24 0.18
N SER A 157 -6.93 3.51 1.19
CA SER A 157 -5.85 2.53 1.07
C SER A 157 -6.41 1.11 0.89
N PRO A 158 -5.79 0.24 0.03
CA PRO A 158 -4.63 0.47 -0.82
C PRO A 158 -4.98 1.10 -2.18
N ILE A 159 -3.96 1.62 -2.87
CA ILE A 159 -4.01 1.95 -4.29
C ILE A 159 -3.00 1.06 -5.02
N ILE A 160 -3.34 0.56 -6.21
CA ILE A 160 -2.46 -0.21 -7.08
C ILE A 160 -2.43 0.41 -8.48
N ALA A 161 -1.25 0.45 -9.10
CA ALA A 161 -1.09 0.83 -10.49
C ALA A 161 -0.11 -0.14 -11.19
N PHE A 162 -0.21 -0.25 -12.53
CA PHE A 162 0.68 -1.07 -13.35
C PHE A 162 1.42 -0.14 -14.32
N GLY A 163 2.76 -0.16 -14.25
CA GLY A 163 3.61 0.76 -15.02
C GLY A 163 3.16 2.21 -14.86
N ASP A 164 3.09 2.95 -15.97
CA ASP A 164 2.64 4.35 -15.98
C ASP A 164 1.12 4.53 -16.10
N GLY A 165 0.35 3.43 -15.99
CA GLY A 165 -1.11 3.44 -16.09
C GLY A 165 -1.83 4.13 -14.93
N PRO A 166 -3.17 4.27 -14.98
CA PRO A 166 -3.96 4.82 -13.89
C PRO A 166 -3.86 3.94 -12.63
N GLY A 167 -4.03 4.57 -11.47
CA GLY A 167 -4.18 3.88 -10.21
C GLY A 167 -5.62 3.46 -9.96
N TYR A 168 -5.79 2.37 -9.21
CA TYR A 168 -7.08 1.86 -8.78
C TYR A 168 -7.11 1.63 -7.28
N PHE A 169 -8.19 2.04 -6.63
CA PHE A 169 -8.43 1.67 -5.24
C PHE A 169 -8.67 0.18 -5.08
N GLY A 170 -7.88 -0.48 -4.27
CA GLY A 170 -7.98 -1.93 -4.05
C GLY A 170 -6.87 -2.72 -4.77
N PRO A 171 -7.11 -4.02 -5.07
CA PRO A 171 -8.30 -4.81 -4.73
C PRO A 171 -8.43 -5.02 -3.22
N ILE A 172 -9.66 -5.06 -2.70
CA ILE A 172 -9.93 -5.41 -1.31
C ILE A 172 -10.20 -6.90 -1.23
N VAL A 173 -9.34 -7.64 -0.53
CA VAL A 173 -9.41 -9.10 -0.43
C VAL A 173 -9.69 -9.56 1.01
N VAL A 174 -10.75 -10.32 1.19
CA VAL A 174 -11.13 -10.93 2.48
C VAL A 174 -11.92 -12.22 2.20
N PRO A 175 -11.41 -13.42 2.52
CA PRO A 175 -10.05 -13.74 2.96
C PRO A 175 -8.98 -13.46 1.88
N ILE A 176 -7.70 -13.60 2.24
CA ILE A 176 -6.60 -13.51 1.27
C ILE A 176 -6.69 -14.70 0.33
N PRO A 177 -6.74 -14.49 -1.00
CA PRO A 177 -6.74 -15.60 -1.95
C PRO A 177 -5.36 -16.23 -2.05
N GLU A 178 -5.30 -17.55 -2.27
CA GLU A 178 -4.07 -18.34 -2.36
C GLU A 178 -4.00 -19.13 -3.68
N GLY A 179 -2.80 -19.54 -4.05
CA GLY A 179 -2.55 -20.37 -5.24
C GLY A 179 -3.15 -19.80 -6.51
N GLU A 180 -3.81 -20.64 -7.30
CA GLU A 180 -4.39 -20.26 -8.59
C GLU A 180 -5.41 -19.10 -8.49
N ALA A 181 -6.13 -18.98 -7.36
CA ALA A 181 -7.06 -17.88 -7.16
C ALA A 181 -6.36 -16.54 -7.00
N ALA A 182 -5.20 -16.51 -6.33
CA ALA A 182 -4.36 -15.31 -6.19
C ALA A 182 -3.84 -14.85 -7.56
N GLU A 183 -3.33 -15.79 -8.36
CA GLU A 183 -2.82 -15.56 -9.71
C GLU A 183 -3.90 -15.01 -10.65
N LYS A 184 -5.07 -15.64 -10.66
CA LYS A 184 -6.22 -15.21 -11.48
C LYS A 184 -6.70 -13.81 -11.10
N LEU A 185 -6.68 -13.48 -9.81
CA LEU A 185 -7.05 -12.14 -9.37
C LEU A 185 -6.04 -11.10 -9.86
N PHE A 186 -4.75 -11.40 -9.79
CA PHE A 186 -3.69 -10.52 -10.31
C PHE A 186 -3.88 -10.25 -11.80
N ASP A 187 -4.03 -11.32 -12.60
CA ASP A 187 -4.25 -11.19 -14.04
C ASP A 187 -5.51 -10.37 -14.36
N ALA A 188 -6.60 -10.59 -13.63
CA ALA A 188 -7.83 -9.84 -13.81
C ALA A 188 -7.66 -8.34 -13.52
N VAL A 189 -7.00 -7.99 -12.40
CA VAL A 189 -6.74 -6.58 -12.04
C VAL A 189 -5.84 -5.92 -13.08
N ARG A 190 -4.77 -6.59 -13.49
CA ARG A 190 -3.85 -6.11 -14.53
C ARG A 190 -4.56 -5.91 -15.87
N LEU A 191 -5.39 -6.86 -16.29
CA LEU A 191 -6.14 -6.76 -17.54
C LEU A 191 -7.17 -5.63 -17.50
N LEU A 192 -7.87 -5.43 -16.38
CA LEU A 192 -8.82 -4.34 -16.22
C LEU A 192 -8.11 -2.98 -16.27
N SER A 193 -6.92 -2.86 -15.66
CA SER A 193 -6.15 -1.62 -15.65
C SER A 193 -5.67 -1.19 -17.05
N ALA A 194 -5.60 -2.11 -18.00
CA ALA A 194 -5.24 -1.84 -19.39
C ALA A 194 -6.40 -1.32 -20.25
N VAL A 195 -7.62 -1.24 -19.70
CA VAL A 195 -8.80 -0.75 -20.41
C VAL A 195 -9.06 0.70 -19.97
N PRO A 196 -8.75 1.72 -20.81
CA PRO A 196 -8.83 3.13 -20.41
C PRO A 196 -10.22 3.59 -19.96
N GLU A 197 -11.26 2.93 -20.46
CA GLU A 197 -12.67 3.23 -20.14
C GLU A 197 -13.14 2.56 -18.84
N PHE A 198 -12.33 1.65 -18.26
CA PHE A 198 -12.67 0.98 -17.01
C PHE A 198 -12.36 1.87 -15.82
N SER A 199 -13.32 2.06 -14.93
CA SER A 199 -13.17 2.88 -13.72
C SER A 199 -13.41 2.10 -12.43
N GLU A 200 -14.52 1.37 -12.32
CA GLU A 200 -14.89 0.77 -11.03
C GLU A 200 -15.68 -0.54 -11.20
N LEU A 201 -15.35 -1.51 -10.36
CA LEU A 201 -16.14 -2.71 -10.11
C LEU A 201 -16.21 -2.96 -8.59
N LYS A 202 -17.43 -2.95 -8.01
CA LYS A 202 -17.61 -3.02 -6.57
C LYS A 202 -18.72 -3.98 -6.16
N ARG A 203 -18.48 -4.70 -5.07
CA ARG A 203 -19.51 -5.51 -4.37
C ARG A 203 -19.43 -5.30 -2.86
N GLY A 204 -20.41 -5.84 -2.11
CA GLY A 204 -20.32 -5.86 -0.65
C GLY A 204 -19.04 -6.55 -0.16
N ARG A 205 -18.39 -5.95 0.85
CA ARG A 205 -17.19 -6.52 1.46
C ARG A 205 -17.55 -7.59 2.49
N ASN A 206 -16.75 -8.66 2.56
CA ASN A 206 -16.77 -9.54 3.72
C ASN A 206 -16.29 -8.78 4.95
N ARG A 207 -16.72 -9.21 6.14
CA ARG A 207 -16.20 -8.66 7.39
C ARG A 207 -14.77 -9.17 7.65
N LEU A 208 -13.96 -8.30 8.27
CA LEU A 208 -12.63 -8.66 8.77
C LEU A 208 -12.73 -9.63 9.95
#